data_4c6434b0d4c44b2d367314d49e286091
#
_entry.id   4c6434b0d4c44b2d367314d49e286091
#
_cell.length_a   1.000
_cell.length_b   1.000
_cell.length_c   1.000
_cell.angle_alpha   90.00
_cell.angle_beta   90.00
_cell.angle_gamma   90.00
#
_symmetry.space_group_name_H-M   'P 1'
#
loop_
_entity.id
_entity.type
_entity.pdbx_description
1 polymer ?
#
loop_
_entity_poly.entity_id
_entity_poly.type
_entity_poly.pdbx_seq_one_letter_code
_entity_poly.pdbx_strand_id
1 'polypeptide(L)'
;MKGTQWRIISVDENKLQVNVEQVFGSPINIPHWVGEMIPVDQETAREVGNLRNKALGQNNFKLQSDIKDILQKIPIVPDFQNIVIESVISRNAVVVHSTFGTRINNTLSSLFSTFLASYIGHLVETKSDPYRILLSSSVRLSRANIEKILYDEYDVEAILITSLTNTYNLNWRVWTVSKKFGLLDKSAIYDKRLARFIYDRYSKTPISKESIRELTHDKFDIKGTQEILGKIRNKEISIHWLDLQQFSPLAQSIIEHHSKASSSPVSIERGVLELIKERLDKTKHRLICIRCGKWERLVETREVVGSISCKLCGSRLITTTFSSDYELSKIILNKLTGSQINSEQNHKFERAWKTASLINNFGKKALTVLSGYGIGVETAARILRNYVDDENLYKNIYDAERQYVTTRGFWNDR
;
A
#
# COMPACT_ATOMS: atom_id res chain seq x y z
N MET A 1 31.27 -22.28 2.54
CA MET A 1 31.62 -23.63 3.04
C MET A 1 32.90 -23.52 3.85
N LYS A 2 32.91 -23.94 5.10
CA LYS A 2 34.10 -23.90 6.01
C LYS A 2 34.85 -22.54 6.06
N GLY A 3 34.14 -21.42 6.14
CA GLY A 3 34.75 -20.10 6.28
C GLY A 3 35.37 -19.50 4.99
N THR A 4 35.27 -20.19 3.87
CA THR A 4 35.79 -19.72 2.58
C THR A 4 34.67 -19.13 1.74
N GLN A 5 34.92 -18.00 1.05
CA GLN A 5 33.96 -17.34 0.17
C GLN A 5 34.04 -17.92 -1.24
N TRP A 6 32.88 -18.07 -1.87
CA TRP A 6 32.72 -18.65 -3.20
C TRP A 6 31.78 -17.79 -4.05
N ARG A 7 32.18 -17.52 -5.29
CA ARG A 7 31.33 -16.90 -6.29
C ARG A 7 30.71 -17.99 -7.14
N ILE A 8 29.40 -17.96 -7.35
CA ILE A 8 28.72 -18.85 -8.30
C ILE A 8 29.01 -18.35 -9.70
N ILE A 9 29.62 -19.19 -10.54
CA ILE A 9 29.93 -18.90 -11.95
C ILE A 9 28.78 -19.40 -12.83
N SER A 10 28.31 -20.61 -12.61
CA SER A 10 27.22 -21.21 -13.38
C SER A 10 26.47 -22.26 -12.57
N VAL A 11 25.18 -22.43 -12.88
CA VAL A 11 24.33 -23.49 -12.33
C VAL A 11 23.86 -24.35 -13.50
N ASP A 12 24.18 -25.64 -13.45
CA ASP A 12 23.65 -26.66 -14.37
C ASP A 12 22.52 -27.40 -13.67
N GLU A 13 21.29 -27.00 -13.97
CA GLU A 13 20.09 -27.56 -13.34
C GLU A 13 19.86 -29.01 -13.74
N ASN A 14 20.31 -29.44 -14.93
CA ASN A 14 20.14 -30.82 -15.42
C ASN A 14 21.07 -31.78 -14.68
N LYS A 15 22.27 -31.33 -14.36
CA LYS A 15 23.27 -32.14 -13.64
C LYS A 15 23.25 -31.92 -12.12
N LEU A 16 22.41 -30.98 -11.63
CA LEU A 16 22.37 -30.56 -10.24
C LEU A 16 23.76 -30.10 -9.71
N GLN A 17 24.54 -29.44 -10.58
CA GLN A 17 25.89 -28.97 -10.29
C GLN A 17 25.96 -27.46 -10.28
N VAL A 18 26.69 -26.92 -9.32
CA VAL A 18 26.99 -25.49 -9.22
C VAL A 18 28.52 -25.31 -9.34
N ASN A 19 28.96 -24.64 -10.39
CA ASN A 19 30.35 -24.28 -10.55
C ASN A 19 30.65 -23.00 -9.76
N VAL A 20 31.64 -23.05 -8.91
CA VAL A 20 31.99 -21.95 -8.00
C VAL A 20 33.49 -21.64 -8.09
N GLU A 21 33.84 -20.37 -7.89
CA GLU A 21 35.20 -19.85 -7.81
C GLU A 21 35.44 -19.30 -6.41
N GLN A 22 36.60 -19.57 -5.85
CA GLN A 22 36.98 -19.02 -4.56
C GLN A 22 37.35 -17.53 -4.70
N VAL A 23 36.78 -16.69 -3.84
CA VAL A 23 36.97 -15.23 -3.88
C VAL A 23 37.57 -14.75 -2.56
N PHE A 24 38.55 -13.87 -2.65
CA PHE A 24 39.17 -13.23 -1.50
C PHE A 24 38.81 -11.73 -1.47
N GLY A 25 38.40 -11.22 -0.31
CA GLY A 25 38.24 -9.78 -0.10
C GLY A 25 36.93 -9.14 -0.62
N SER A 26 35.93 -9.88 -1.05
CA SER A 26 34.61 -9.34 -1.41
C SER A 26 33.66 -9.24 -0.21
N PRO A 27 32.67 -8.32 -0.22
CA PRO A 27 31.66 -8.27 0.82
C PRO A 27 30.89 -9.58 0.90
N ILE A 28 30.74 -10.09 2.12
CA ILE A 28 30.25 -11.43 2.40
C ILE A 28 28.73 -11.47 2.19
N ASN A 29 28.25 -12.16 1.16
CA ASN A 29 26.90 -12.68 1.12
C ASN A 29 26.86 -14.00 1.89
N ILE A 30 26.64 -13.95 3.18
CA ILE A 30 26.41 -15.16 4.00
C ILE A 30 24.97 -15.57 3.73
N PRO A 31 24.70 -16.79 3.21
CA PRO A 31 23.33 -17.28 3.16
C PRO A 31 22.78 -17.37 4.58
N HIS A 32 21.86 -16.51 4.91
CA HIS A 32 21.13 -16.59 6.16
C HIS A 32 20.00 -17.61 6.00
N TRP A 33 20.19 -18.76 6.60
CA TRP A 33 19.10 -19.69 6.86
C TRP A 33 18.33 -19.16 8.07
N VAL A 34 17.34 -18.35 7.83
CA VAL A 34 16.38 -18.00 8.87
C VAL A 34 15.30 -19.07 8.83
N GLY A 35 15.32 -19.96 9.80
CA GLY A 35 14.20 -20.87 10.03
C GLY A 35 12.91 -20.08 10.25
N GLU A 36 11.75 -20.62 9.90
CA GLU A 36 10.49 -19.97 10.24
C GLU A 36 10.41 -19.86 11.77
N MET A 37 10.24 -18.62 12.25
CA MET A 37 10.02 -18.38 13.66
C MET A 37 8.65 -18.97 14.05
N ILE A 38 8.61 -19.70 15.17
CA ILE A 38 7.35 -20.19 15.73
C ILE A 38 6.43 -19.00 15.99
N PRO A 39 5.19 -19.00 15.44
CA PRO A 39 4.27 -17.91 15.66
C PRO A 39 3.95 -17.78 17.16
N VAL A 40 4.08 -16.58 17.68
CA VAL A 40 3.64 -16.23 19.04
C VAL A 40 2.15 -15.92 18.95
N ASP A 41 1.35 -16.58 19.79
CA ASP A 41 -0.09 -16.32 19.88
C ASP A 41 -0.41 -14.97 20.57
N GLN A 42 -1.68 -14.59 20.50
CA GLN A 42 -2.14 -13.32 21.06
C GLN A 42 -2.04 -13.30 22.59
N GLU A 43 -2.33 -14.39 23.27
CA GLU A 43 -2.32 -14.45 24.76
C GLU A 43 -0.90 -14.29 25.27
N THR A 44 0.06 -15.00 24.70
CA THR A 44 1.48 -14.88 25.05
C THR A 44 1.99 -13.46 24.79
N ALA A 45 1.64 -12.87 23.64
CA ALA A 45 2.04 -11.50 23.34
C ALA A 45 1.42 -10.47 24.30
N ARG A 46 0.17 -10.67 24.69
CA ARG A 46 -0.52 -9.86 25.72
C ARG A 46 0.18 -9.94 27.08
N GLU A 47 0.56 -11.16 27.48
CA GLU A 47 1.24 -11.35 28.76
C GLU A 47 2.61 -10.65 28.80
N VAL A 48 3.33 -10.59 27.69
CA VAL A 48 4.56 -9.79 27.59
C VAL A 48 4.28 -8.30 27.84
N GLY A 49 3.17 -7.75 27.31
CA GLY A 49 2.73 -6.38 27.63
C GLY A 49 2.44 -6.19 29.13
N ASN A 50 1.72 -7.12 29.73
CA ASN A 50 1.41 -7.11 31.16
C ASN A 50 2.69 -7.17 32.02
N LEU A 51 3.66 -7.99 31.64
CA LEU A 51 4.95 -8.10 32.32
C LEU A 51 5.75 -6.80 32.26
N ARG A 52 5.72 -6.08 31.12
CA ARG A 52 6.36 -4.75 31.01
C ARG A 52 5.79 -3.76 32.03
N ASN A 53 4.47 -3.72 32.16
CA ASN A 53 3.80 -2.85 33.12
C ASN A 53 4.08 -3.25 34.59
N LYS A 54 4.05 -4.55 34.89
CA LYS A 54 4.42 -5.05 36.23
C LYS A 54 5.87 -4.70 36.61
N ALA A 55 6.78 -4.75 35.62
CA ALA A 55 8.19 -4.43 35.85
C ALA A 55 8.44 -2.96 36.25
N LEU A 56 7.58 -2.03 35.78
CA LEU A 56 7.66 -0.63 36.15
C LEU A 56 6.94 -0.33 37.50
N GLY A 57 5.86 -1.04 37.79
CA GLY A 57 5.01 -0.78 38.97
C GLY A 57 5.47 -1.44 40.25
N GLN A 58 6.31 -2.47 40.21
CA GLN A 58 6.71 -3.25 41.40
C GLN A 58 8.22 -3.23 41.64
N ASN A 59 8.64 -2.66 42.75
CA ASN A 59 10.06 -2.61 43.15
C ASN A 59 10.71 -4.00 43.38
N ASN A 60 9.90 -5.03 43.58
CA ASN A 60 10.36 -6.40 43.88
C ASN A 60 10.33 -7.35 42.67
N PHE A 61 10.00 -6.84 41.45
CA PHE A 61 10.03 -7.68 40.26
C PHE A 61 11.48 -7.87 39.81
N LYS A 62 11.99 -9.12 39.89
CA LYS A 62 13.35 -9.48 39.43
C LYS A 62 13.41 -9.48 37.90
N LEU A 63 13.56 -8.30 37.30
CA LEU A 63 14.00 -8.16 35.91
C LEU A 63 15.51 -7.86 35.90
N GLN A 64 16.17 -8.24 34.81
CA GLN A 64 17.54 -7.77 34.56
C GLN A 64 17.53 -6.22 34.54
N SER A 65 18.51 -5.60 35.18
CA SER A 65 18.64 -4.14 35.32
C SER A 65 18.47 -3.42 33.97
N ASP A 66 19.09 -3.97 32.91
CA ASP A 66 19.13 -3.40 31.57
C ASP A 66 17.75 -3.26 30.95
N ILE A 67 16.85 -4.24 31.20
CA ILE A 67 15.46 -4.20 30.67
C ILE A 67 14.67 -3.12 31.44
N LYS A 68 14.84 -3.00 32.72
CA LYS A 68 14.18 -1.98 33.55
C LYS A 68 14.62 -0.58 33.10
N ASP A 69 15.90 -0.37 32.88
CA ASP A 69 16.46 0.89 32.37
C ASP A 69 15.94 1.28 31.02
N ILE A 70 15.72 0.29 30.13
CA ILE A 70 15.10 0.50 28.81
C ILE A 70 13.65 0.94 28.97
N LEU A 71 12.86 0.24 29.80
CA LEU A 71 11.45 0.54 30.00
C LEU A 71 11.23 1.92 30.64
N GLN A 72 12.11 2.35 31.57
CA GLN A 72 12.03 3.66 32.22
C GLN A 72 12.30 4.84 31.26
N LYS A 73 13.00 4.61 30.16
CA LYS A 73 13.26 5.62 29.12
C LYS A 73 12.12 5.82 28.13
N ILE A 74 11.07 5.01 28.22
CA ILE A 74 9.94 5.04 27.30
C ILE A 74 8.79 5.81 27.95
N PRO A 75 8.27 6.89 27.33
CA PRO A 75 7.22 7.71 27.93
C PRO A 75 5.92 6.93 28.21
N ILE A 76 5.57 6.02 27.33
CA ILE A 76 4.38 5.18 27.43
C ILE A 76 4.77 3.74 27.05
N VAL A 77 4.58 2.81 27.97
CA VAL A 77 4.91 1.40 27.72
C VAL A 77 3.80 0.74 26.89
N PRO A 78 4.14 0.18 25.72
CA PRO A 78 3.14 -0.50 24.90
C PRO A 78 2.70 -1.81 25.53
N ASP A 79 1.39 -1.99 25.63
CA ASP A 79 0.73 -3.20 26.10
C ASP A 79 -0.48 -3.54 25.22
N PHE A 80 -1.35 -4.43 25.68
CA PHE A 80 -2.53 -4.84 24.93
C PHE A 80 -3.59 -3.72 24.80
N GLN A 81 -3.68 -2.82 25.78
CA GLN A 81 -4.66 -1.72 25.79
C GLN A 81 -4.09 -0.41 25.23
N ASN A 82 -2.76 -0.32 25.12
CA ASN A 82 -2.06 0.89 24.71
C ASN A 82 -1.16 0.58 23.51
N ILE A 83 -1.64 0.91 22.31
CA ILE A 83 -0.83 0.93 21.10
C ILE A 83 0.02 2.20 21.14
N VAL A 84 1.32 2.07 21.00
CA VAL A 84 2.23 3.20 20.88
C VAL A 84 2.78 3.25 19.46
N ILE A 85 2.64 4.40 18.81
CA ILE A 85 3.11 4.62 17.45
C ILE A 85 4.24 5.63 17.49
N GLU A 86 5.46 5.17 17.20
CA GLU A 86 6.64 6.00 17.12
C GLU A 86 6.86 6.45 15.67
N SER A 87 6.98 7.76 15.45
CA SER A 87 7.30 8.37 14.17
C SER A 87 8.65 9.08 14.24
N VAL A 88 9.53 8.78 13.28
CA VAL A 88 10.82 9.48 13.12
C VAL A 88 10.83 10.12 11.74
N ILE A 89 10.60 11.44 11.71
CA ILE A 89 10.39 12.21 10.47
C ILE A 89 11.59 12.08 9.52
N SER A 90 12.81 12.16 10.04
CA SER A 90 14.05 12.08 9.23
C SER A 90 14.25 10.73 8.54
N ARG A 91 13.55 9.68 8.95
CA ARG A 91 13.69 8.31 8.43
C ARG A 91 12.53 7.86 7.57
N ASN A 92 11.47 8.67 7.41
CA ASN A 92 10.22 8.27 6.72
C ASN A 92 9.70 6.90 7.18
N ALA A 93 9.84 6.62 8.46
CA ALA A 93 9.51 5.33 9.06
C ALA A 93 8.66 5.52 10.30
N VAL A 94 7.80 4.55 10.55
CA VAL A 94 6.89 4.48 11.70
C VAL A 94 6.96 3.08 12.28
N VAL A 95 7.03 2.97 13.60
CA VAL A 95 6.93 1.71 14.32
C VAL A 95 5.64 1.70 15.14
N VAL A 96 4.77 0.76 14.86
CA VAL A 96 3.55 0.50 15.62
C VAL A 96 3.85 -0.59 16.63
N HIS A 97 3.89 -0.27 17.91
CA HIS A 97 4.00 -1.24 18.98
C HIS A 97 2.62 -1.83 19.27
N SER A 98 2.46 -3.10 18.96
CA SER A 98 1.19 -3.85 19.01
C SER A 98 1.45 -5.25 19.57
N THR A 99 1.13 -5.48 20.84
CA THR A 99 1.32 -6.77 21.51
C THR A 99 0.18 -7.75 21.18
N PHE A 100 -0.06 -7.98 19.88
CA PHE A 100 -1.19 -8.79 19.40
C PHE A 100 -0.79 -10.17 18.88
N GLY A 101 0.50 -10.49 18.88
CA GLY A 101 1.00 -11.76 18.37
C GLY A 101 1.29 -11.74 16.87
N THR A 102 1.92 -12.82 16.41
CA THR A 102 2.48 -12.89 15.05
C THR A 102 1.41 -12.75 13.97
N ARG A 103 0.32 -13.53 14.05
CA ARG A 103 -0.67 -13.62 12.97
C ARG A 103 -1.48 -12.35 12.81
N ILE A 104 -1.89 -11.72 13.92
CA ILE A 104 -2.62 -10.45 13.90
C ILE A 104 -1.71 -9.34 13.36
N ASN A 105 -0.47 -9.25 13.84
CA ASN A 105 0.48 -8.26 13.34
C ASN A 105 0.83 -8.44 11.87
N ASN A 106 0.91 -9.68 11.37
CA ASN A 106 1.06 -9.96 9.94
C ASN A 106 -0.15 -9.45 9.13
N THR A 107 -1.37 -9.66 9.65
CA THR A 107 -2.60 -9.18 9.00
C THR A 107 -2.60 -7.66 8.96
N LEU A 108 -2.39 -6.98 10.09
CA LEU A 108 -2.30 -5.52 10.18
C LEU A 108 -1.19 -4.97 9.27
N SER A 109 -0.02 -5.62 9.24
CA SER A 109 1.11 -5.26 8.37
C SER A 109 0.70 -5.26 6.88
N SER A 110 -0.04 -6.28 6.45
CA SER A 110 -0.56 -6.37 5.08
C SER A 110 -1.59 -5.29 4.78
N LEU A 111 -2.49 -4.98 5.73
CA LEU A 111 -3.46 -3.90 5.60
C LEU A 111 -2.75 -2.53 5.50
N PHE A 112 -1.81 -2.24 6.41
CA PHE A 112 -1.04 -1.00 6.36
C PHE A 112 -0.30 -0.83 5.04
N SER A 113 0.43 -1.86 4.60
CA SER A 113 1.16 -1.80 3.33
C SER A 113 0.23 -1.49 2.17
N THR A 114 -0.91 -2.17 2.09
CA THR A 114 -1.85 -2.05 0.98
C THR A 114 -2.57 -0.70 0.96
N PHE A 115 -3.15 -0.29 2.10
CA PHE A 115 -3.86 0.99 2.18
C PHE A 115 -2.91 2.19 2.05
N LEU A 116 -1.79 2.19 2.78
CA LEU A 116 -0.85 3.31 2.70
C LEU A 116 -0.29 3.46 1.28
N ALA A 117 0.07 2.35 0.62
CA ALA A 117 0.52 2.41 -0.77
C ALA A 117 -0.55 3.02 -1.68
N SER A 118 -1.85 2.70 -1.46
CA SER A 118 -2.95 3.30 -2.23
C SER A 118 -3.17 4.79 -1.91
N TYR A 119 -2.92 5.23 -0.66
CA TYR A 119 -3.11 6.63 -0.26
C TYR A 119 -1.98 7.55 -0.70
N ILE A 120 -0.73 7.05 -0.67
CA ILE A 120 0.44 7.88 -0.94
C ILE A 120 1.03 7.68 -2.34
N GLY A 121 0.56 6.68 -3.11
CA GLY A 121 1.09 6.36 -4.43
C GLY A 121 2.52 5.79 -4.42
N HIS A 122 3.04 5.35 -3.26
CA HIS A 122 4.37 4.78 -3.09
C HIS A 122 4.30 3.44 -2.37
N LEU A 123 5.26 2.57 -2.66
CA LEU A 123 5.41 1.33 -1.92
C LEU A 123 5.70 1.63 -0.44
N VAL A 124 5.02 0.90 0.42
CA VAL A 124 5.28 0.89 1.85
C VAL A 124 5.81 -0.49 2.21
N GLU A 125 7.09 -0.52 2.53
CA GLU A 125 7.71 -1.73 3.05
C GLU A 125 7.28 -1.94 4.48
N THR A 126 6.90 -3.16 4.80
CA THR A 126 6.47 -3.51 6.14
C THR A 126 7.21 -4.72 6.65
N LYS A 127 7.46 -4.71 7.95
CA LYS A 127 7.96 -5.87 8.68
C LYS A 127 7.20 -5.97 9.98
N SER A 128 6.85 -7.17 10.38
CA SER A 128 6.17 -7.42 11.65
C SER A 128 6.91 -8.46 12.48
N ASP A 129 6.81 -8.31 13.77
CA ASP A 129 7.12 -9.31 14.77
C ASP A 129 5.92 -9.44 15.74
N PRO A 130 5.93 -10.35 16.73
CA PRO A 130 4.78 -10.53 17.63
C PRO A 130 4.36 -9.27 18.41
N TYR A 131 5.21 -8.26 18.47
CA TYR A 131 5.06 -7.11 19.33
C TYR A 131 5.06 -5.76 18.61
N ARG A 132 5.41 -5.75 17.30
CA ARG A 132 5.63 -4.50 16.54
C ARG A 132 5.40 -4.69 15.06
N ILE A 133 5.10 -3.57 14.40
CA ILE A 133 5.05 -3.46 12.95
C ILE A 133 5.87 -2.24 12.55
N LEU A 134 6.90 -2.45 11.73
CA LEU A 134 7.68 -1.39 11.09
C LEU A 134 7.04 -1.07 9.75
N LEU A 135 6.81 0.21 9.50
CA LEU A 135 6.37 0.77 8.22
C LEU A 135 7.45 1.72 7.72
N SER A 136 7.91 1.56 6.50
CA SER A 136 8.89 2.45 5.87
C SER A 136 8.53 2.75 4.43
N SER A 137 8.81 3.97 3.98
CA SER A 137 8.52 4.42 2.62
C SER A 137 9.56 5.42 2.16
N SER A 138 9.64 5.66 0.84
CA SER A 138 10.45 6.74 0.27
C SER A 138 9.88 8.14 0.57
N VAL A 139 8.61 8.22 1.01
CA VAL A 139 7.92 9.46 1.38
C VAL A 139 7.38 9.37 2.80
N ARG A 140 7.10 10.53 3.40
CA ARG A 140 6.59 10.62 4.77
C ARG A 140 5.23 9.93 4.90
N LEU A 141 5.12 9.07 5.90
CA LEU A 141 3.87 8.44 6.30
C LEU A 141 3.05 9.41 7.17
N SER A 142 1.84 9.70 6.74
CA SER A 142 0.94 10.61 7.46
C SER A 142 0.24 9.90 8.62
N ARG A 143 0.21 10.56 9.78
CA ARG A 143 -0.61 10.13 10.93
C ARG A 143 -2.07 9.90 10.53
N ALA A 144 -2.67 10.84 9.81
CA ALA A 144 -4.07 10.75 9.38
C ALA A 144 -4.35 9.51 8.52
N ASN A 145 -3.40 9.11 7.66
CA ASN A 145 -3.56 7.92 6.83
C ASN A 145 -3.49 6.62 7.66
N ILE A 146 -2.62 6.57 8.66
CA ILE A 146 -2.50 5.40 9.56
C ILE A 146 -3.74 5.31 10.46
N GLU A 147 -4.18 6.43 11.05
CA GLU A 147 -5.39 6.49 11.86
C GLU A 147 -6.63 6.06 11.06
N LYS A 148 -6.74 6.50 9.81
CA LYS A 148 -7.83 6.10 8.93
C LYS A 148 -7.92 4.58 8.78
N ILE A 149 -6.81 3.88 8.63
CA ILE A 149 -6.78 2.41 8.52
C ILE A 149 -7.25 1.75 9.82
N LEU A 150 -6.94 2.35 10.98
CA LEU A 150 -7.30 1.80 12.28
C LEU A 150 -8.76 2.06 12.68
N TYR A 151 -9.36 3.17 12.21
CA TYR A 151 -10.69 3.60 12.60
C TYR A 151 -11.79 3.34 11.55
N ASP A 152 -11.45 3.29 10.24
CA ASP A 152 -12.45 3.04 9.19
C ASP A 152 -12.94 1.58 9.24
N GLU A 153 -14.19 1.39 8.80
CA GLU A 153 -14.76 0.07 8.60
C GLU A 153 -14.50 -0.42 7.17
N TYR A 154 -14.00 -1.63 7.06
CA TYR A 154 -13.73 -2.30 5.79
C TYR A 154 -13.71 -3.83 5.97
N ASP A 155 -13.86 -4.54 4.87
CA ASP A 155 -13.73 -5.99 4.83
C ASP A 155 -12.23 -6.39 4.89
N VAL A 156 -11.78 -6.80 6.07
CA VAL A 156 -10.40 -7.22 6.32
C VAL A 156 -10.00 -8.41 5.45
N GLU A 157 -10.92 -9.37 5.25
CA GLU A 157 -10.64 -10.58 4.45
C GLU A 157 -10.45 -10.22 2.98
N ALA A 158 -11.34 -9.43 2.40
CA ALA A 158 -11.26 -9.00 1.01
C ALA A 158 -9.96 -8.23 0.74
N ILE A 159 -9.58 -7.29 1.62
CA ILE A 159 -8.34 -6.52 1.49
C ILE A 159 -7.11 -7.43 1.64
N LEU A 160 -7.10 -8.33 2.61
CA LEU A 160 -6.01 -9.26 2.81
C LEU A 160 -5.82 -10.17 1.58
N ILE A 161 -6.89 -10.79 1.07
CA ILE A 161 -6.83 -11.64 -0.13
C ILE A 161 -6.27 -10.85 -1.31
N THR A 162 -6.73 -9.61 -1.49
CA THR A 162 -6.22 -8.72 -2.54
C THR A 162 -4.73 -8.44 -2.37
N SER A 163 -4.26 -8.19 -1.14
CA SER A 163 -2.85 -7.96 -0.84
C SER A 163 -1.95 -9.17 -1.12
N LEU A 164 -2.49 -10.38 -0.97
CA LEU A 164 -1.74 -11.61 -1.16
C LEU A 164 -1.59 -11.99 -2.64
N THR A 165 -2.43 -11.45 -3.53
CA THR A 165 -2.37 -11.75 -4.96
C THR A 165 -1.00 -11.41 -5.53
N ASN A 166 -0.38 -12.36 -6.25
CA ASN A 166 0.97 -12.31 -6.81
C ASN A 166 2.14 -12.30 -5.79
N THR A 167 1.89 -12.52 -4.50
CA THR A 167 2.98 -12.70 -3.54
C THR A 167 3.70 -14.04 -3.79
N TYR A 168 4.99 -14.09 -3.39
CA TYR A 168 5.73 -15.34 -3.42
C TYR A 168 5.02 -16.42 -2.59
N ASN A 169 4.52 -16.06 -1.40
CA ASN A 169 3.85 -16.98 -0.49
C ASN A 169 2.59 -17.60 -1.11
N LEU A 170 1.76 -16.80 -1.80
CA LEU A 170 0.57 -17.33 -2.47
C LEU A 170 0.96 -18.22 -3.67
N ASN A 171 1.91 -17.80 -4.50
CA ASN A 171 2.37 -18.59 -5.63
C ASN A 171 2.97 -19.94 -5.18
N TRP A 172 3.75 -19.94 -4.11
CA TRP A 172 4.27 -21.15 -3.51
C TRP A 172 3.15 -22.05 -2.97
N ARG A 173 2.15 -21.48 -2.30
CA ARG A 173 1.01 -22.22 -1.79
C ARG A 173 0.18 -22.83 -2.92
N VAL A 174 -0.10 -22.05 -3.97
CA VAL A 174 -0.79 -22.54 -5.18
C VAL A 174 -0.02 -23.71 -5.78
N TRP A 175 1.29 -23.61 -5.87
CA TRP A 175 2.15 -24.69 -6.37
C TRP A 175 2.01 -25.98 -5.55
N THR A 176 2.12 -25.87 -4.23
CA THR A 176 2.03 -27.02 -3.33
C THR A 176 0.65 -27.64 -3.30
N VAL A 177 -0.41 -26.82 -3.31
CA VAL A 177 -1.80 -27.28 -3.39
C VAL A 177 -2.08 -27.94 -4.74
N SER A 178 -1.57 -27.38 -5.84
CA SER A 178 -1.71 -27.98 -7.19
C SER A 178 -1.10 -29.38 -7.26
N LYS A 179 0.02 -29.62 -6.58
CA LYS A 179 0.60 -30.97 -6.43
C LYS A 179 -0.31 -31.90 -5.60
N LYS A 180 -0.88 -31.40 -4.51
CA LYS A 180 -1.81 -32.19 -3.67
C LYS A 180 -3.07 -32.59 -4.43
N PHE A 181 -3.56 -31.73 -5.30
CA PHE A 181 -4.73 -31.96 -6.14
C PHE A 181 -4.42 -32.74 -7.44
N GLY A 182 -3.17 -33.10 -7.68
CA GLY A 182 -2.77 -33.85 -8.87
C GLY A 182 -2.78 -33.06 -10.18
N LEU A 183 -2.89 -31.71 -10.09
CA LEU A 183 -2.78 -30.83 -11.29
C LEU A 183 -1.32 -30.76 -11.76
N LEU A 184 -0.37 -30.86 -10.86
CA LEU A 184 1.05 -30.89 -11.12
C LEU A 184 1.65 -32.21 -10.62
N ASP A 185 2.64 -32.71 -11.36
CA ASP A 185 3.43 -33.87 -10.92
C ASP A 185 4.14 -33.58 -9.60
N LYS A 186 4.27 -34.59 -8.75
CA LYS A 186 4.93 -34.45 -7.43
C LYS A 186 6.39 -34.03 -7.56
N SER A 187 7.07 -34.45 -8.62
CA SER A 187 8.46 -34.12 -8.92
C SER A 187 8.65 -32.77 -9.60
N ALA A 188 7.55 -32.09 -10.05
CA ALA A 188 7.66 -30.83 -10.74
C ALA A 188 8.46 -29.79 -9.92
N ILE A 189 9.43 -29.14 -10.54
CA ILE A 189 10.24 -28.07 -9.95
C ILE A 189 9.42 -26.79 -9.94
N TYR A 190 9.56 -25.98 -8.87
CA TYR A 190 8.80 -24.74 -8.73
C TYR A 190 9.08 -23.76 -9.87
N ASP A 191 8.01 -23.36 -10.55
CA ASP A 191 8.00 -22.31 -11.54
C ASP A 191 6.99 -21.21 -11.13
N LYS A 192 7.50 -19.99 -10.88
CA LYS A 192 6.70 -18.84 -10.46
C LYS A 192 5.66 -18.44 -11.50
N ARG A 193 6.01 -18.50 -12.80
CA ARG A 193 5.11 -18.08 -13.90
C ARG A 193 3.97 -19.08 -14.04
N LEU A 194 4.28 -20.36 -13.97
CA LEU A 194 3.28 -21.43 -14.02
C LEU A 194 2.38 -21.39 -12.77
N ALA A 195 2.92 -21.19 -11.57
CA ALA A 195 2.12 -21.03 -10.36
C ALA A 195 1.12 -19.85 -10.47
N ARG A 196 1.57 -18.70 -10.99
CA ARG A 196 0.71 -17.55 -11.25
C ARG A 196 -0.36 -17.86 -12.28
N PHE A 197 0.02 -18.47 -13.40
CA PHE A 197 -0.93 -18.90 -14.45
C PHE A 197 -2.01 -19.84 -13.88
N ILE A 198 -1.61 -20.81 -13.05
CA ILE A 198 -2.54 -21.73 -12.37
C ILE A 198 -3.52 -20.92 -11.49
N TYR A 199 -3.02 -20.00 -10.66
CA TYR A 199 -3.87 -19.18 -9.81
C TYR A 199 -4.90 -18.39 -10.61
N ASP A 200 -4.48 -17.71 -11.67
CA ASP A 200 -5.35 -16.89 -12.52
C ASP A 200 -6.39 -17.76 -13.26
N ARG A 201 -5.96 -18.90 -13.81
CA ARG A 201 -6.83 -19.79 -14.58
C ARG A 201 -7.84 -20.54 -13.72
N TYR A 202 -7.44 -20.91 -12.50
CA TYR A 202 -8.24 -21.66 -11.55
C TYR A 202 -8.76 -20.81 -10.39
N SER A 203 -8.91 -19.51 -10.57
CA SER A 203 -9.24 -18.53 -9.51
C SER A 203 -10.52 -18.81 -8.73
N LYS A 204 -11.50 -19.50 -9.31
CA LYS A 204 -12.79 -19.84 -8.66
C LYS A 204 -12.89 -21.31 -8.25
N THR A 205 -11.84 -22.09 -8.45
CA THR A 205 -11.83 -23.53 -8.20
C THR A 205 -11.38 -23.87 -6.77
N PRO A 206 -11.55 -25.13 -6.32
CA PRO A 206 -11.04 -25.57 -5.03
C PRO A 206 -9.53 -25.34 -4.85
N ILE A 207 -8.72 -25.41 -5.91
CA ILE A 207 -7.27 -25.19 -5.83
C ILE A 207 -6.96 -23.78 -5.31
N SER A 208 -7.55 -22.74 -5.90
CA SER A 208 -7.32 -21.36 -5.46
C SER A 208 -7.90 -21.10 -4.07
N LYS A 209 -9.11 -21.59 -3.80
CA LYS A 209 -9.75 -21.46 -2.50
C LYS A 209 -8.92 -22.09 -1.38
N GLU A 210 -8.43 -23.32 -1.61
CA GLU A 210 -7.61 -24.02 -0.64
C GLU A 210 -6.25 -23.35 -0.47
N SER A 211 -5.64 -22.86 -1.55
CA SER A 211 -4.37 -22.14 -1.46
C SER A 211 -4.49 -20.87 -0.60
N ILE A 212 -5.57 -20.10 -0.77
CA ILE A 212 -5.85 -18.93 0.07
C ILE A 212 -6.13 -19.38 1.51
N ARG A 213 -6.98 -20.39 1.71
CA ARG A 213 -7.35 -20.90 3.03
C ARG A 213 -6.13 -21.38 3.82
N GLU A 214 -5.26 -22.21 3.22
CA GLU A 214 -4.04 -22.67 3.89
C GLU A 214 -3.11 -21.50 4.23
N LEU A 215 -2.92 -20.55 3.30
CA LEU A 215 -2.04 -19.40 3.53
C LEU A 215 -2.58 -18.48 4.63
N THR A 216 -3.88 -18.18 4.60
CA THR A 216 -4.50 -17.31 5.61
C THR A 216 -4.50 -17.97 6.98
N HIS A 217 -4.81 -19.25 7.07
CA HIS A 217 -4.78 -19.99 8.32
C HIS A 217 -3.37 -20.06 8.94
N ASP A 218 -2.34 -20.26 8.13
CA ASP A 218 -0.98 -20.45 8.64
C ASP A 218 -0.34 -19.12 9.08
N LYS A 219 -0.55 -18.05 8.34
CA LYS A 219 0.23 -16.81 8.48
C LYS A 219 -0.56 -15.64 9.04
N PHE A 220 -1.89 -15.68 9.04
CA PHE A 220 -2.75 -14.54 9.36
C PHE A 220 -3.84 -14.91 10.35
N ASP A 221 -4.42 -13.88 10.99
CA ASP A 221 -5.61 -14.00 11.83
C ASP A 221 -6.60 -12.88 11.50
N ILE A 222 -7.55 -13.20 10.61
CA ILE A 222 -8.56 -12.25 10.14
C ILE A 222 -9.52 -11.89 11.28
N LYS A 223 -10.02 -12.90 12.01
CA LYS A 223 -11.01 -12.68 13.08
C LYS A 223 -10.43 -11.88 14.23
N GLY A 224 -9.25 -12.30 14.74
CA GLY A 224 -8.56 -11.55 15.79
C GLY A 224 -8.25 -10.12 15.38
N THR A 225 -7.88 -9.89 14.11
CA THR A 225 -7.65 -8.53 13.58
C THR A 225 -8.93 -7.70 13.57
N GLN A 226 -10.07 -8.27 13.13
CA GLN A 226 -11.37 -7.59 13.15
C GLN A 226 -11.79 -7.22 14.58
N GLU A 227 -11.58 -8.12 15.54
CA GLU A 227 -11.85 -7.86 16.96
C GLU A 227 -10.97 -6.73 17.52
N ILE A 228 -9.68 -6.72 17.21
CA ILE A 228 -8.76 -5.64 17.62
C ILE A 228 -9.17 -4.30 17.02
N LEU A 229 -9.46 -4.25 15.72
CA LEU A 229 -9.93 -3.03 15.07
C LEU A 229 -11.27 -2.56 15.66
N GLY A 230 -12.17 -3.47 15.99
CA GLY A 230 -13.41 -3.17 16.73
C GLY A 230 -13.13 -2.53 18.09
N LYS A 231 -12.22 -3.10 18.88
CA LYS A 231 -11.82 -2.55 20.19
C LYS A 231 -11.17 -1.16 20.08
N ILE A 232 -10.39 -0.92 19.02
CA ILE A 232 -9.82 0.42 18.77
C ILE A 232 -10.94 1.42 18.48
N ARG A 233 -11.90 1.07 17.60
CA ARG A 233 -13.06 1.94 17.29
C ARG A 233 -13.93 2.23 18.49
N ASN A 234 -14.13 1.23 19.35
CA ASN A 234 -14.88 1.36 20.62
C ASN A 234 -14.10 2.07 21.73
N LYS A 235 -12.84 2.48 21.47
CA LYS A 235 -11.94 3.12 22.46
C LYS A 235 -11.58 2.23 23.66
N GLU A 236 -11.69 0.91 23.51
CA GLU A 236 -11.21 -0.07 24.49
C GLU A 236 -9.68 -0.23 24.41
N ILE A 237 -9.10 0.08 23.24
CA ILE A 237 -7.66 0.15 22.99
C ILE A 237 -7.33 1.58 22.61
N SER A 238 -6.39 2.19 23.34
CA SER A 238 -5.91 3.55 23.13
C SER A 238 -4.72 3.61 22.18
N ILE A 239 -4.64 4.66 21.35
CA ILE A 239 -3.52 4.89 20.44
C ILE A 239 -2.77 6.13 20.90
N HIS A 240 -1.48 5.98 21.15
CA HIS A 240 -0.57 7.03 21.57
C HIS A 240 0.48 7.30 20.50
N TRP A 241 0.62 8.54 20.09
CA TRP A 241 1.60 8.97 19.10
C TRP A 241 2.79 9.63 19.77
N LEU A 242 3.98 9.19 19.37
CA LEU A 242 5.25 9.75 19.81
C LEU A 242 6.05 10.20 18.57
N ASP A 243 6.17 11.50 18.39
CA ASP A 243 7.05 12.09 17.38
C ASP A 243 8.44 12.25 18.00
N LEU A 244 9.39 11.44 17.52
CA LEU A 244 10.71 11.30 18.12
C LEU A 244 11.81 11.73 17.15
N GLN A 245 12.96 12.15 17.66
CA GLN A 245 14.16 12.36 16.87
C GLN A 245 14.86 11.04 16.53
N GLN A 246 14.77 10.06 17.43
CA GLN A 246 15.30 8.72 17.27
C GLN A 246 14.31 7.71 17.85
N PHE A 247 14.24 6.53 17.24
CA PHE A 247 13.41 5.45 17.75
C PHE A 247 13.84 4.98 19.14
N SER A 248 12.87 4.57 19.93
CA SER A 248 13.13 3.99 21.26
C SER A 248 13.95 2.70 21.16
N PRO A 249 14.61 2.28 22.24
CA PRO A 249 15.31 1.00 22.28
C PRO A 249 14.40 -0.20 21.98
N LEU A 250 13.09 -0.14 22.30
CA LEU A 250 12.14 -1.18 21.96
C LEU A 250 11.92 -1.29 20.44
N ALA A 251 11.96 -0.18 19.72
CA ALA A 251 11.81 -0.17 18.25
C ALA A 251 13.10 -0.57 17.53
N GLN A 252 14.26 -0.39 18.16
CA GLN A 252 15.57 -0.54 17.52
C GLN A 252 15.76 -1.94 16.90
N SER A 253 15.38 -3.00 17.60
CA SER A 253 15.62 -4.37 17.15
C SER A 253 14.88 -4.72 15.86
N ILE A 254 13.65 -4.23 15.63
CA ILE A 254 12.93 -4.50 14.37
C ILE A 254 13.56 -3.73 13.21
N ILE A 255 14.14 -2.55 13.48
CA ILE A 255 14.79 -1.70 12.49
C ILE A 255 16.14 -2.30 12.05
N GLU A 256 16.97 -2.75 13.00
CA GLU A 256 18.27 -3.34 12.72
C GLU A 256 18.15 -4.64 11.90
N HIS A 257 17.13 -5.43 12.18
CA HIS A 257 16.83 -6.62 11.39
C HIS A 257 16.29 -6.29 9.99
N HIS A 258 15.69 -5.11 9.78
CA HIS A 258 15.19 -4.68 8.47
C HIS A 258 16.34 -4.32 7.52
N SER A 259 17.36 -3.64 7.99
CA SER A 259 18.52 -3.24 7.18
C SER A 259 19.30 -4.43 6.59
N LYS A 260 19.12 -5.64 7.15
CA LYS A 260 19.79 -6.86 6.71
C LYS A 260 18.97 -7.73 5.74
N ALA A 261 17.69 -7.46 5.56
CA ALA A 261 16.75 -8.31 4.82
C ALA A 261 15.88 -7.52 3.83
N SER A 262 16.47 -6.57 3.09
CA SER A 262 15.76 -5.82 2.05
C SER A 262 15.55 -6.70 0.82
N SER A 263 14.47 -7.48 0.82
CA SER A 263 13.91 -8.08 -0.38
C SER A 263 12.47 -7.59 -0.54
N SER A 264 12.31 -6.53 -1.32
CA SER A 264 10.98 -5.99 -1.68
C SER A 264 10.17 -7.05 -2.41
N PRO A 265 8.94 -7.35 -1.96
CA PRO A 265 8.05 -8.20 -2.75
C PRO A 265 7.53 -7.41 -3.96
N VAL A 266 7.83 -7.88 -5.15
CA VAL A 266 7.33 -7.38 -6.46
C VAL A 266 5.79 -7.48 -6.59
N SER A 267 5.08 -7.91 -5.57
CA SER A 267 3.72 -8.44 -5.67
C SER A 267 2.61 -7.60 -5.03
N ILE A 268 2.93 -6.43 -4.48
CA ILE A 268 1.92 -5.52 -3.91
C ILE A 268 1.13 -4.78 -5.01
N GLU A 269 1.64 -4.77 -6.25
CA GLU A 269 1.09 -3.95 -7.35
C GLU A 269 -0.39 -4.21 -7.63
N ARG A 270 -0.87 -5.46 -7.62
CA ARG A 270 -2.26 -5.75 -8.01
C ARG A 270 -3.28 -5.35 -6.94
N GLY A 271 -2.98 -5.61 -5.67
CA GLY A 271 -3.84 -5.16 -4.57
C GLY A 271 -3.90 -3.65 -4.45
N VAL A 272 -2.78 -2.98 -4.66
CA VAL A 272 -2.70 -1.52 -4.72
C VAL A 272 -3.51 -0.98 -5.90
N LEU A 273 -3.42 -1.60 -7.08
CA LEU A 273 -4.16 -1.16 -8.27
C LEU A 273 -5.68 -1.29 -8.08
N GLU A 274 -6.19 -2.34 -7.42
CA GLU A 274 -7.62 -2.47 -7.12
C GLU A 274 -8.12 -1.36 -6.18
N LEU A 275 -7.37 -1.03 -5.15
CA LEU A 275 -7.72 0.07 -4.24
C LEU A 275 -7.61 1.44 -4.92
N ILE A 276 -6.61 1.63 -5.79
CA ILE A 276 -6.51 2.83 -6.62
C ILE A 276 -7.73 2.95 -7.52
N LYS A 277 -8.14 1.88 -8.17
CA LYS A 277 -9.35 1.83 -9.00
C LYS A 277 -10.59 2.24 -8.22
N GLU A 278 -10.80 1.65 -7.04
CA GLU A 278 -11.92 2.00 -6.18
C GLU A 278 -11.90 3.49 -5.76
N ARG A 279 -10.74 4.01 -5.42
CA ARG A 279 -10.55 5.43 -5.09
C ARG A 279 -10.85 6.33 -6.28
N LEU A 280 -10.32 6.02 -7.46
CA LEU A 280 -10.55 6.79 -8.68
C LEU A 280 -12.04 6.78 -9.08
N ASP A 281 -12.71 5.64 -8.93
CA ASP A 281 -14.13 5.49 -9.21
C ASP A 281 -15.03 6.33 -8.27
N LYS A 282 -14.62 6.52 -7.01
CA LYS A 282 -15.31 7.36 -6.01
C LYS A 282 -14.95 8.86 -6.10
N THR A 283 -14.01 9.23 -6.97
CA THR A 283 -13.61 10.64 -7.11
C THR A 283 -14.76 11.48 -7.68
N LYS A 284 -15.04 12.61 -7.04
CA LYS A 284 -16.10 13.54 -7.45
C LYS A 284 -15.57 14.61 -8.39
N HIS A 285 -16.22 14.76 -9.52
CA HIS A 285 -15.93 15.71 -10.57
C HIS A 285 -17.05 16.75 -10.70
N ARG A 286 -16.67 18.00 -10.85
CA ARG A 286 -17.58 19.06 -11.32
C ARG A 286 -17.42 19.17 -12.84
N LEU A 287 -18.42 18.68 -13.57
CA LEU A 287 -18.49 18.77 -15.02
C LEU A 287 -19.11 20.09 -15.44
N ILE A 288 -18.50 20.79 -16.39
CA ILE A 288 -18.94 22.10 -16.86
C ILE A 288 -18.96 22.11 -18.39
N CYS A 289 -20.02 22.61 -19.01
CA CYS A 289 -20.08 22.77 -20.46
C CYS A 289 -19.30 24.01 -20.89
N ILE A 290 -18.25 23.83 -21.69
CA ILE A 290 -17.46 24.96 -22.21
C ILE A 290 -18.22 25.76 -23.27
N ARG A 291 -19.15 25.14 -24.03
CA ARG A 291 -19.86 25.80 -25.11
C ARG A 291 -20.91 26.79 -24.62
N CYS A 292 -21.68 26.47 -23.58
CA CYS A 292 -22.73 27.36 -23.08
C CYS A 292 -22.40 27.98 -21.70
N GLY A 293 -21.44 27.48 -20.96
CA GLY A 293 -21.07 27.94 -19.62
C GLY A 293 -22.16 27.84 -18.54
N LYS A 294 -23.37 27.40 -18.91
CA LYS A 294 -24.56 27.40 -18.02
C LYS A 294 -24.89 26.06 -17.41
N TRP A 295 -24.31 24.99 -17.94
CA TRP A 295 -24.57 23.65 -17.45
C TRP A 295 -23.38 23.14 -16.65
N GLU A 296 -23.67 22.75 -15.43
CA GLU A 296 -22.73 22.03 -14.58
C GLU A 296 -23.42 20.87 -13.86
N ARG A 297 -22.64 19.84 -13.53
CA ARG A 297 -23.11 18.67 -12.80
C ARG A 297 -21.97 18.10 -11.93
N LEU A 298 -22.30 17.75 -10.69
CA LEU A 298 -21.41 17.00 -9.82
C LEU A 298 -21.68 15.50 -10.02
N VAL A 299 -20.64 14.72 -10.30
CA VAL A 299 -20.74 13.28 -10.55
C VAL A 299 -19.55 12.56 -9.93
N GLU A 300 -19.75 11.32 -9.51
CA GLU A 300 -18.63 10.40 -9.25
C GLU A 300 -18.16 9.75 -10.55
N THR A 301 -16.86 9.45 -10.66
CA THR A 301 -16.31 8.81 -11.88
C THR A 301 -17.07 7.54 -12.26
N ARG A 302 -17.48 6.73 -11.27
CA ARG A 302 -18.23 5.48 -11.49
C ARG A 302 -19.63 5.69 -12.10
N GLU A 303 -20.26 6.83 -11.83
CA GLU A 303 -21.61 7.15 -12.31
C GLU A 303 -21.65 7.50 -13.80
N VAL A 304 -20.50 7.79 -14.38
CA VAL A 304 -20.40 8.16 -15.79
C VAL A 304 -20.45 6.90 -16.65
N VAL A 305 -21.52 6.81 -17.47
CA VAL A 305 -21.73 5.74 -18.44
C VAL A 305 -21.88 6.36 -19.83
N GLY A 306 -21.10 5.88 -20.78
CA GLY A 306 -21.16 6.33 -22.17
C GLY A 306 -20.60 7.75 -22.42
N SER A 307 -21.14 8.45 -23.41
CA SER A 307 -20.69 9.79 -23.78
C SER A 307 -21.33 10.87 -22.89
N ILE A 308 -20.52 11.83 -22.48
CA ILE A 308 -20.98 12.96 -21.66
C ILE A 308 -21.43 14.10 -22.57
N SER A 309 -22.64 14.62 -22.37
CA SER A 309 -23.16 15.74 -23.14
C SER A 309 -23.91 16.74 -22.25
N CYS A 310 -23.86 17.99 -22.64
CA CYS A 310 -24.62 19.06 -22.01
C CYS A 310 -26.12 18.89 -22.21
N LYS A 311 -26.88 18.87 -21.12
CA LYS A 311 -28.35 18.74 -21.19
C LYS A 311 -29.05 20.02 -21.68
N LEU A 312 -28.36 21.17 -21.69
CA LEU A 312 -28.92 22.44 -22.14
C LEU A 312 -28.67 22.76 -23.63
N CYS A 313 -27.46 22.45 -24.13
CA CYS A 313 -27.11 22.81 -25.52
C CYS A 313 -26.66 21.64 -26.39
N GLY A 314 -26.71 20.38 -25.88
CA GLY A 314 -26.32 19.18 -26.60
C GLY A 314 -24.81 19.01 -26.84
N SER A 315 -23.98 19.97 -26.47
CA SER A 315 -22.52 19.93 -26.73
C SER A 315 -21.85 18.81 -25.96
N ARG A 316 -20.88 18.15 -26.59
CA ARG A 316 -20.00 17.15 -25.97
C ARG A 316 -18.71 17.76 -25.39
N LEU A 317 -18.51 19.07 -25.55
CA LEU A 317 -17.36 19.78 -24.99
C LEU A 317 -17.59 20.06 -23.51
N ILE A 318 -17.35 19.06 -22.68
CA ILE A 318 -17.51 19.09 -21.24
C ILE A 318 -16.13 19.04 -20.59
N THR A 319 -15.78 20.04 -19.82
CA THR A 319 -14.58 20.04 -18.98
C THR A 319 -14.87 19.49 -17.59
N THR A 320 -13.83 19.20 -16.83
CA THR A 320 -13.93 18.83 -15.42
C THR A 320 -12.97 19.63 -14.55
N THR A 321 -13.37 19.83 -13.32
CA THR A 321 -12.53 20.38 -12.26
C THR A 321 -12.86 19.70 -10.92
N PHE A 322 -12.13 20.05 -9.84
CA PHE A 322 -12.42 19.56 -8.50
C PHE A 322 -13.83 19.95 -8.05
N SER A 323 -14.45 19.09 -7.23
CA SER A 323 -15.81 19.30 -6.72
C SER A 323 -15.99 20.63 -5.98
N SER A 324 -14.93 21.14 -5.34
CA SER A 324 -14.89 22.38 -4.58
C SER A 324 -14.57 23.65 -5.42
N ASP A 325 -14.16 23.47 -6.68
CA ASP A 325 -13.80 24.60 -7.55
C ASP A 325 -15.03 25.19 -8.23
N TYR A 326 -15.42 26.39 -7.80
CA TYR A 326 -16.51 27.17 -8.37
C TYR A 326 -16.03 28.32 -9.26
N GLU A 327 -14.70 28.53 -9.34
CA GLU A 327 -14.13 29.63 -10.09
C GLU A 327 -14.17 29.37 -11.60
N LEU A 328 -13.91 28.13 -11.99
CA LEU A 328 -13.80 27.76 -13.39
C LEU A 328 -15.09 28.01 -14.18
N SER A 329 -16.29 27.76 -13.61
CA SER A 329 -17.55 28.00 -14.27
C SER A 329 -17.77 29.53 -14.53
N LYS A 330 -17.34 30.36 -13.59
CA LYS A 330 -17.40 31.82 -13.76
C LYS A 330 -16.44 32.32 -14.86
N ILE A 331 -15.21 31.76 -14.89
CA ILE A 331 -14.22 32.10 -15.92
C ILE A 331 -14.75 31.74 -17.30
N ILE A 332 -15.32 30.54 -17.46
CA ILE A 332 -15.92 30.10 -18.72
C ILE A 332 -17.05 31.03 -19.15
N LEU A 333 -17.94 31.38 -18.23
CA LEU A 333 -19.07 32.26 -18.53
C LEU A 333 -18.59 33.66 -18.95
N ASN A 334 -17.65 34.24 -18.20
CA ASN A 334 -17.07 35.54 -18.52
C ASN A 334 -16.40 35.55 -19.89
N LYS A 335 -15.65 34.54 -20.24
CA LYS A 335 -15.01 34.41 -21.56
C LYS A 335 -16.04 34.34 -22.69
N LEU A 336 -17.14 33.60 -22.49
CA LEU A 336 -18.22 33.46 -23.48
C LEU A 336 -19.07 34.74 -23.65
N THR A 337 -19.20 35.55 -22.60
CA THR A 337 -19.94 36.85 -22.63
C THR A 337 -19.07 38.01 -23.10
N GLY A 338 -17.79 37.78 -23.42
CA GLY A 338 -16.87 38.83 -23.87
C GLY A 338 -16.32 39.70 -22.74
N SER A 339 -16.52 39.31 -21.48
CA SER A 339 -15.96 40.03 -20.31
C SER A 339 -14.44 39.88 -20.29
N GLN A 340 -13.74 40.95 -19.84
CA GLN A 340 -12.29 40.89 -19.69
C GLN A 340 -11.90 39.86 -18.61
N ILE A 341 -10.99 38.96 -18.98
CA ILE A 341 -10.36 38.01 -18.08
C ILE A 341 -8.85 38.27 -18.03
N ASN A 342 -8.24 38.09 -16.87
CA ASN A 342 -6.80 38.24 -16.70
C ASN A 342 -6.02 37.08 -17.34
N SER A 343 -4.68 37.23 -17.41
CA SER A 343 -3.79 36.18 -18.02
C SER A 343 -3.93 34.82 -17.35
N GLU A 344 -4.01 34.78 -16.02
CA GLU A 344 -4.17 33.54 -15.26
C GLU A 344 -5.50 32.83 -15.57
N GLN A 345 -6.59 33.60 -15.61
CA GLN A 345 -7.91 33.11 -15.97
C GLN A 345 -7.95 32.60 -17.42
N ASN A 346 -7.23 33.23 -18.33
CA ASN A 346 -7.12 32.77 -19.71
C ASN A 346 -6.38 31.42 -19.76
N HIS A 347 -5.31 31.26 -19.02
CA HIS A 347 -4.62 29.94 -18.92
C HIS A 347 -5.50 28.85 -18.31
N LYS A 348 -6.33 29.17 -17.29
CA LYS A 348 -7.31 28.24 -16.73
C LYS A 348 -8.36 27.84 -17.78
N PHE A 349 -8.83 28.78 -18.59
CA PHE A 349 -9.76 28.52 -19.68
C PHE A 349 -9.16 27.64 -20.78
N GLU A 350 -7.94 27.91 -21.22
CA GLU A 350 -7.24 27.09 -22.22
C GLU A 350 -7.02 25.64 -21.73
N ARG A 351 -6.64 25.49 -20.46
CA ARG A 351 -6.51 24.17 -19.82
C ARG A 351 -7.87 23.46 -19.79
N ALA A 352 -8.94 24.16 -19.46
CA ALA A 352 -10.29 23.61 -19.46
C ALA A 352 -10.73 23.17 -20.86
N TRP A 353 -10.35 23.91 -21.91
CA TRP A 353 -10.60 23.53 -23.29
C TRP A 353 -9.86 22.25 -23.69
N LYS A 354 -8.59 22.14 -23.35
CA LYS A 354 -7.81 20.89 -23.58
C LYS A 354 -8.44 19.72 -22.85
N THR A 355 -8.89 19.92 -21.60
CA THR A 355 -9.57 18.89 -20.79
C THR A 355 -10.88 18.46 -21.43
N ALA A 356 -11.68 19.38 -21.94
CA ALA A 356 -12.93 19.06 -22.63
C ALA A 356 -12.69 18.25 -23.92
N SER A 357 -11.67 18.60 -24.69
CA SER A 357 -11.27 17.82 -25.87
C SER A 357 -10.87 16.39 -25.50
N LEU A 358 -10.12 16.23 -24.40
CA LEU A 358 -9.70 14.92 -23.89
C LEU A 358 -10.91 14.07 -23.47
N ILE A 359 -11.85 14.65 -22.74
CA ILE A 359 -13.09 13.98 -22.29
C ILE A 359 -13.97 13.61 -23.47
N ASN A 360 -14.08 14.50 -24.48
CA ASN A 360 -14.85 14.21 -25.68
C ASN A 360 -14.31 12.99 -26.44
N ASN A 361 -12.98 12.83 -26.49
CA ASN A 361 -12.32 11.75 -27.19
C ASN A 361 -12.30 10.40 -26.42
N PHE A 362 -12.12 10.44 -25.11
CA PHE A 362 -11.88 9.26 -24.28
C PHE A 362 -12.98 8.98 -23.23
N GLY A 363 -13.99 9.86 -23.12
CA GLY A 363 -15.13 9.68 -22.23
C GLY A 363 -14.75 9.44 -20.76
N LYS A 364 -15.33 8.39 -20.16
CA LYS A 364 -15.08 7.99 -18.79
C LYS A 364 -13.60 7.75 -18.50
N LYS A 365 -12.84 7.17 -19.44
CA LYS A 365 -11.41 6.90 -19.24
C LYS A 365 -10.62 8.18 -18.98
N ALA A 366 -10.97 9.28 -19.67
CA ALA A 366 -10.34 10.57 -19.39
C ALA A 366 -10.63 11.06 -17.98
N LEU A 367 -11.86 10.90 -17.47
CA LEU A 367 -12.20 11.25 -16.09
C LEU A 367 -11.44 10.38 -15.10
N THR A 368 -11.36 9.06 -15.34
CA THR A 368 -10.60 8.13 -14.49
C THR A 368 -9.13 8.56 -14.39
N VAL A 369 -8.48 8.92 -15.49
CA VAL A 369 -7.08 9.37 -15.47
C VAL A 369 -6.93 10.72 -14.78
N LEU A 370 -7.85 11.66 -15.02
CA LEU A 370 -7.88 12.99 -14.38
C LEU A 370 -8.24 12.92 -12.89
N SER A 371 -8.79 11.80 -12.40
CA SER A 371 -8.99 11.53 -10.97
C SER A 371 -7.68 11.25 -10.24
N GLY A 372 -6.62 10.92 -10.98
CA GLY A 372 -5.31 10.60 -10.41
C GLY A 372 -4.66 11.82 -9.74
N TYR A 373 -4.01 11.57 -8.61
CA TYR A 373 -3.38 12.61 -7.82
C TYR A 373 -2.21 13.27 -8.58
N GLY A 374 -2.30 14.60 -8.76
CA GLY A 374 -1.30 15.40 -9.48
C GLY A 374 -1.29 15.18 -11.01
N ILE A 375 -2.28 14.47 -11.56
CA ILE A 375 -2.38 14.25 -13.00
C ILE A 375 -3.12 15.41 -13.68
N GLY A 376 -2.36 16.25 -14.35
CA GLY A 376 -2.90 17.31 -15.23
C GLY A 376 -3.27 16.78 -16.61
N VAL A 377 -3.90 17.67 -17.44
CA VAL A 377 -4.40 17.32 -18.77
C VAL A 377 -3.32 16.78 -19.71
N GLU A 378 -2.08 17.23 -19.60
CA GLU A 378 -0.98 16.81 -20.48
C GLU A 378 -0.45 15.43 -20.13
N THR A 379 -0.33 15.14 -18.83
CA THR A 379 -0.02 13.79 -18.36
C THR A 379 -1.15 12.82 -18.68
N ALA A 380 -2.40 13.24 -18.49
CA ALA A 380 -3.57 12.44 -18.84
C ALA A 380 -3.62 12.10 -20.35
N ALA A 381 -3.31 13.07 -21.20
CA ALA A 381 -3.25 12.84 -22.66
C ALA A 381 -2.15 11.83 -23.03
N ARG A 382 -1.00 11.89 -22.37
CA ARG A 382 0.10 10.91 -22.58
C ARG A 382 -0.30 9.51 -22.15
N ILE A 383 -0.93 9.35 -21.00
CA ILE A 383 -1.40 8.06 -20.48
C ILE A 383 -2.44 7.46 -21.45
N LEU A 384 -3.41 8.25 -21.88
CA LEU A 384 -4.49 7.78 -22.74
C LEU A 384 -4.04 7.44 -24.18
N ARG A 385 -3.00 8.09 -24.70
CA ARG A 385 -2.41 7.72 -25.99
C ARG A 385 -1.76 6.33 -25.96
N ASN A 386 -1.22 5.95 -24.81
CA ASN A 386 -0.55 4.66 -24.59
C ASN A 386 -1.49 3.61 -23.98
N TYR A 387 -2.81 3.83 -24.07
CA TYR A 387 -3.81 2.90 -23.57
C TYR A 387 -3.78 1.58 -24.36
N VAL A 388 -3.62 0.48 -23.65
CA VAL A 388 -3.70 -0.89 -24.20
C VAL A 388 -4.93 -1.60 -23.65
N ASP A 389 -5.01 -1.68 -22.33
CA ASP A 389 -6.12 -2.27 -21.57
C ASP A 389 -6.32 -1.55 -20.22
N ASP A 390 -7.34 -1.94 -19.48
CA ASP A 390 -7.66 -1.27 -18.22
C ASP A 390 -6.61 -1.53 -17.15
N GLU A 391 -5.96 -2.71 -17.08
CA GLU A 391 -4.89 -3.00 -16.12
C GLU A 391 -3.68 -2.09 -16.39
N ASN A 392 -3.30 -1.93 -17.63
CA ASN A 392 -2.24 -1.01 -18.06
C ASN A 392 -2.60 0.45 -17.76
N LEU A 393 -3.87 0.85 -17.92
CA LEU A 393 -4.34 2.20 -17.60
C LEU A 393 -4.11 2.53 -16.12
N TYR A 394 -4.57 1.67 -15.21
CA TYR A 394 -4.41 1.89 -13.77
C TYR A 394 -2.94 1.85 -13.34
N LYS A 395 -2.13 1.02 -13.97
CA LYS A 395 -0.68 1.00 -13.74
C LYS A 395 -0.02 2.32 -14.16
N ASN A 396 -0.35 2.83 -15.34
CA ASN A 396 0.18 4.12 -15.82
C ASN A 396 -0.28 5.30 -14.96
N ILE A 397 -1.53 5.26 -14.43
CA ILE A 397 -2.01 6.23 -13.46
C ILE A 397 -1.17 6.16 -12.18
N TYR A 398 -0.98 4.96 -11.62
CA TYR A 398 -0.18 4.74 -10.41
C TYR A 398 1.26 5.26 -10.58
N ASP A 399 1.91 4.94 -11.70
CA ASP A 399 3.27 5.39 -11.98
C ASP A 399 3.34 6.93 -12.10
N ALA A 400 2.33 7.57 -12.71
CA ALA A 400 2.24 9.03 -12.81
C ALA A 400 2.00 9.71 -11.45
N GLU A 401 1.13 9.15 -10.61
CA GLU A 401 0.92 9.62 -9.24
C GLU A 401 2.20 9.51 -8.42
N ARG A 402 2.89 8.39 -8.52
CA ARG A 402 4.17 8.14 -7.87
C ARG A 402 5.23 9.17 -8.31
N GLN A 403 5.35 9.42 -9.60
CA GLN A 403 6.26 10.43 -10.13
C GLN A 403 5.92 11.84 -9.60
N TYR A 404 4.65 12.22 -9.58
CA TYR A 404 4.22 13.51 -9.05
C TYR A 404 4.58 13.66 -7.57
N VAL A 405 4.30 12.67 -6.73
CA VAL A 405 4.61 12.73 -5.29
C VAL A 405 6.12 12.87 -5.06
N THR A 406 6.93 12.19 -5.88
CA THR A 406 8.41 12.29 -5.80
C THR A 406 8.92 13.67 -6.20
N THR A 407 8.28 14.31 -7.19
CA THR A 407 8.77 15.57 -7.78
C THR A 407 8.09 16.82 -7.23
N ARG A 408 6.97 16.71 -6.52
CA ARG A 408 6.19 17.87 -6.05
C ARG A 408 6.99 18.87 -5.17
N GLY A 409 7.99 18.37 -4.42
CA GLY A 409 8.88 19.22 -3.62
C GLY A 409 9.67 20.23 -4.44
N PHE A 410 9.92 19.95 -5.71
CA PHE A 410 10.61 20.84 -6.64
C PHE A 410 9.70 21.85 -7.33
N TRP A 411 8.37 21.73 -7.19
CA TRP A 411 7.37 22.59 -7.84
C TRP A 411 6.80 23.66 -6.92
N ASN A 412 7.00 23.53 -5.59
CA ASN A 412 6.49 24.50 -4.60
C ASN A 412 7.39 25.74 -4.42
N ASP A 413 8.54 25.81 -5.10
CA ASP A 413 9.48 26.93 -5.08
C ASP A 413 9.35 27.83 -6.34
N ARG A 414 8.19 27.84 -7.03
CA ARG A 414 7.94 28.73 -8.15
C ARG A 414 6.60 29.45 -8.02
#